data_e5b0d8c2ccc14d198382d9bc67aa4edc
#
_entry.id   e5b0d8c2ccc14d198382d9bc67aa4edc
#
_cell.length_a   1.000
_cell.length_b   1.000
_cell.length_c   1.000
_cell.angle_alpha   90.00
_cell.angle_beta   90.00
_cell.angle_gamma   90.00
#
_symmetry.space_group_name_H-M   'P 1'
#
loop_
_entity.id
_entity.type
_entity.pdbx_description
1 polymer ?
#
loop_
_entity_poly.entity_id
_entity_poly.type
_entity_poly.pdbx_seq_one_letter_code
_entity_poly.pdbx_strand_id
1 'polypeptide(L)'
;MESGEIRRLLPLALLAALASGCGHSASSGHLHGITVPEPPDPAPRWVEVEHLPNRAIRGAELFHTAGCNTCHTYAGSGAKNLGAPDLTAIGRRHLGIRFQIKHLKCPACVSPGSPMPPFASLGAARLHQLAVFLEASKGRH
;
A
#
# COMPACT_ATOMS: atom_id res chain seq x y z
N MET A 1 -54.09 54.39 -4.49
CA MET A 1 -54.26 54.17 -5.94
C MET A 1 -53.47 52.89 -6.20
N GLU A 2 -54.13 51.73 -6.01
CA GLU A 2 -54.80 50.89 -7.00
C GLU A 2 -53.78 50.32 -7.96
N SER A 3 -53.66 49.09 -7.91
CA SER A 3 -54.37 47.93 -8.41
C SER A 3 -53.41 47.11 -9.25
N GLY A 4 -53.50 45.84 -9.11
CA GLY A 4 -53.36 44.90 -10.18
C GLY A 4 -52.80 43.53 -9.82
N GLU A 5 -53.65 42.70 -9.17
CA GLU A 5 -53.53 41.24 -9.17
C GLU A 5 -53.56 40.71 -10.60
N ILE A 6 -52.62 39.81 -10.93
CA ILE A 6 -52.93 38.74 -11.88
C ILE A 6 -52.30 37.45 -11.37
N ARG A 7 -53.16 36.62 -10.74
CA ARG A 7 -52.99 35.20 -10.56
C ARG A 7 -52.86 34.53 -11.92
N ARG A 8 -51.76 33.81 -12.14
CA ARG A 8 -51.75 32.76 -13.15
C ARG A 8 -51.29 31.46 -12.49
N LEU A 9 -52.26 30.64 -12.20
CA LEU A 9 -52.14 29.23 -11.93
C LEU A 9 -51.61 28.54 -13.19
N LEU A 10 -50.54 27.79 -13.08
CA LEU A 10 -50.13 26.81 -14.09
C LEU A 10 -49.75 25.50 -13.40
N PRO A 11 -50.09 24.37 -14.02
CA PRO A 11 -50.27 23.12 -13.32
C PRO A 11 -48.97 22.37 -13.06
N LEU A 12 -49.03 21.60 -11.98
CA LEU A 12 -48.09 20.58 -11.57
C LEU A 12 -47.94 19.54 -12.69
N ALA A 13 -46.82 19.49 -13.37
CA ALA A 13 -46.42 18.37 -14.18
C ALA A 13 -45.47 17.48 -13.34
N LEU A 14 -46.01 16.41 -12.83
CA LEU A 14 -45.36 15.34 -12.14
C LEU A 14 -44.53 14.54 -13.17
N LEU A 15 -43.24 14.79 -13.32
CA LEU A 15 -42.32 13.91 -14.07
C LEU A 15 -41.67 12.95 -13.09
N ALA A 16 -42.18 11.74 -13.01
CA ALA A 16 -41.55 10.61 -12.37
C ALA A 16 -40.35 10.15 -13.24
N ALA A 17 -39.15 10.55 -12.89
CA ALA A 17 -37.93 10.00 -13.46
C ALA A 17 -37.66 8.67 -12.78
N LEU A 18 -37.90 7.58 -13.47
CA LEU A 18 -37.43 6.24 -13.14
C LEU A 18 -35.90 6.21 -13.29
N ALA A 19 -35.19 6.41 -12.20
CA ALA A 19 -33.77 6.13 -12.13
C ALA A 19 -33.61 4.61 -12.11
N SER A 20 -33.38 4.01 -13.27
CA SER A 20 -32.89 2.64 -13.40
C SER A 20 -31.44 2.63 -12.87
N GLY A 21 -31.29 2.25 -11.60
CA GLY A 21 -30.01 1.96 -10.98
C GLY A 21 -29.40 0.72 -11.65
N CYS A 22 -28.44 0.92 -12.55
CA CYS A 22 -27.52 -0.14 -12.93
C CYS A 22 -26.64 -0.44 -11.71
N GLY A 23 -27.12 -1.34 -10.87
CA GLY A 23 -26.27 -2.00 -9.88
C GLY A 23 -25.24 -2.84 -10.61
N HIS A 24 -24.00 -2.35 -10.70
CA HIS A 24 -22.87 -3.18 -11.06
C HIS A 24 -22.55 -4.05 -9.83
N SER A 25 -23.29 -5.14 -9.72
CA SER A 25 -22.81 -6.28 -8.93
C SER A 25 -21.55 -6.78 -9.64
N ALA A 26 -20.39 -6.48 -9.09
CA ALA A 26 -19.17 -7.17 -9.43
C ALA A 26 -19.35 -8.64 -9.03
N SER A 27 -19.90 -9.43 -9.95
CA SER A 27 -19.85 -10.89 -9.86
C SER A 27 -18.38 -11.29 -9.87
N SER A 28 -17.87 -11.68 -8.71
CA SER A 28 -16.62 -12.44 -8.60
C SER A 28 -16.80 -13.73 -9.38
N GLY A 29 -16.43 -13.69 -10.66
CA GLY A 29 -16.47 -14.86 -11.53
C GLY A 29 -15.47 -15.87 -11.00
N HIS A 30 -15.96 -16.92 -10.33
CA HIS A 30 -15.21 -18.13 -10.05
C HIS A 30 -14.93 -18.83 -11.38
N LEU A 31 -13.81 -18.46 -12.03
CA LEU A 31 -13.24 -19.27 -13.08
C LEU A 31 -12.57 -20.46 -12.41
N HIS A 32 -13.11 -21.64 -12.67
CA HIS A 32 -12.61 -22.91 -12.17
C HIS A 32 -11.09 -23.05 -12.38
N GLY A 33 -10.32 -23.12 -11.31
CA GLY A 33 -8.99 -23.70 -11.30
C GLY A 33 -7.80 -22.75 -11.49
N ILE A 34 -8.01 -21.44 -11.69
CA ILE A 34 -6.91 -20.47 -11.70
C ILE A 34 -6.99 -19.68 -10.39
N THR A 35 -6.21 -20.10 -9.39
CA THR A 35 -5.94 -19.23 -8.24
C THR A 35 -5.09 -18.08 -8.74
N VAL A 36 -5.74 -16.94 -9.06
CA VAL A 36 -5.03 -15.68 -9.25
C VAL A 36 -4.36 -15.41 -7.91
N PRO A 37 -3.02 -15.24 -7.87
CA PRO A 37 -2.35 -14.89 -6.63
C PRO A 37 -3.01 -13.64 -6.07
N GLU A 38 -3.46 -13.70 -4.81
CA GLU A 38 -4.00 -12.53 -4.12
C GLU A 38 -2.94 -11.42 -4.16
N PRO A 39 -3.29 -10.19 -4.55
CA PRO A 39 -2.34 -9.09 -4.55
C PRO A 39 -1.77 -8.91 -3.14
N PRO A 40 -0.51 -8.52 -3.01
CA PRO A 40 0.12 -8.33 -1.71
C PRO A 40 -0.70 -7.37 -0.85
N ASP A 41 -0.82 -7.70 0.44
CA ASP A 41 -1.54 -6.88 1.40
C ASP A 41 -1.04 -5.43 1.38
N PRO A 42 -1.95 -4.45 1.39
CA PRO A 42 -1.56 -3.05 1.42
C PRO A 42 -0.83 -2.69 2.72
N ALA A 43 0.08 -1.73 2.67
CA ALA A 43 0.87 -1.27 3.81
C ALA A 43 0.06 -0.99 5.10
N PRO A 44 -1.16 -0.43 5.06
CA PRO A 44 -1.99 -0.27 6.26
C PRO A 44 -2.24 -1.57 7.02
N ARG A 45 -2.47 -2.69 6.32
CA ARG A 45 -2.67 -3.99 6.96
C ARG A 45 -1.42 -4.48 7.67
N TRP A 46 -0.23 -4.27 7.12
CA TRP A 46 1.02 -4.61 7.80
C TRP A 46 1.23 -3.82 9.09
N VAL A 47 0.79 -2.54 9.10
CA VAL A 47 0.86 -1.69 10.29
C VAL A 47 0.05 -2.30 11.44
N GLU A 48 -1.14 -2.81 11.16
CA GLU A 48 -2.01 -3.43 12.15
C GLU A 48 -1.47 -4.80 12.60
N VAL A 49 -1.19 -5.71 11.67
CA VAL A 49 -0.76 -7.08 11.95
C VAL A 49 0.57 -7.11 12.71
N GLU A 50 1.52 -6.28 12.33
CA GLU A 50 2.84 -6.20 12.96
C GLU A 50 2.92 -5.22 14.13
N HIS A 51 1.81 -4.56 14.48
CA HIS A 51 1.76 -3.53 15.53
C HIS A 51 2.86 -2.46 15.37
N LEU A 52 3.03 -1.98 14.15
CA LEU A 52 4.07 -1.01 13.83
C LEU A 52 3.78 0.35 14.48
N PRO A 53 4.80 1.04 15.00
CA PRO A 53 4.63 2.38 15.55
C PRO A 53 4.35 3.39 14.43
N ASN A 54 3.62 4.47 14.75
CA ASN A 54 3.22 5.52 13.79
C ASN A 54 4.39 6.04 12.93
N ARG A 55 5.61 6.15 13.50
CA ARG A 55 6.79 6.57 12.75
C ARG A 55 7.19 5.63 11.60
N ALA A 56 6.74 4.38 11.62
CA ALA A 56 7.05 3.38 10.61
C ALA A 56 6.05 3.34 9.44
N ILE A 57 4.87 3.96 9.58
CA ILE A 57 3.78 3.90 8.59
C ILE A 57 4.25 4.36 7.21
N ARG A 58 4.90 5.52 7.12
CA ARG A 58 5.41 6.04 5.85
C ARG A 58 6.44 5.14 5.19
N GLY A 59 7.26 4.47 6.00
CA GLY A 59 8.21 3.48 5.50
C GLY A 59 7.53 2.22 4.98
N ALA A 60 6.45 1.75 5.62
CA ALA A 60 5.64 0.64 5.15
C ALA A 60 4.96 0.94 3.81
N GLU A 61 4.36 2.13 3.67
CA GLU A 61 3.81 2.61 2.40
C GLU A 61 4.87 2.66 1.29
N LEU A 62 6.07 3.17 1.60
CA LEU A 62 7.17 3.23 0.65
C LEU A 62 7.70 1.85 0.28
N PHE A 63 7.75 0.91 1.21
CA PHE A 63 8.15 -0.47 0.95
C PHE A 63 7.24 -1.11 -0.10
N HIS A 64 5.94 -0.87 0.00
CA HIS A 64 4.98 -1.32 -0.99
C HIS A 64 5.12 -0.56 -2.32
N THR A 65 5.07 0.78 -2.30
CA THR A 65 5.03 1.61 -3.51
C THR A 65 6.35 1.67 -4.27
N ALA A 66 7.48 1.46 -3.60
CA ALA A 66 8.79 1.30 -4.24
C ALA A 66 9.04 -0.12 -4.77
N GLY A 67 8.08 -1.04 -4.62
CA GLY A 67 8.15 -2.38 -5.18
C GLY A 67 9.07 -3.34 -4.41
N CYS A 68 9.41 -3.08 -3.16
CA CYS A 68 10.28 -3.96 -2.38
C CYS A 68 9.70 -5.35 -2.21
N ASN A 69 8.37 -5.46 -2.09
CA ASN A 69 7.62 -6.70 -1.98
C ASN A 69 7.52 -7.50 -3.29
N THR A 70 8.01 -6.98 -4.41
CA THR A 70 8.16 -7.78 -5.63
C THR A 70 9.27 -8.83 -5.51
N CYS A 71 10.21 -8.63 -4.60
CA CYS A 71 11.30 -9.55 -4.33
C CYS A 71 11.30 -10.08 -2.90
N HIS A 72 10.95 -9.24 -1.92
CA HIS A 72 10.94 -9.60 -0.50
C HIS A 72 9.55 -10.00 -0.01
N THR A 73 9.53 -10.91 0.95
CA THR A 73 8.32 -11.21 1.73
C THR A 73 8.25 -10.30 2.95
N TYR A 74 7.05 -9.83 3.30
CA TYR A 74 6.75 -9.11 4.53
C TYR A 74 5.37 -9.51 5.05
N ALA A 75 5.27 -9.91 6.32
CA ALA A 75 4.04 -10.37 6.96
C ALA A 75 3.25 -11.38 6.09
N GLY A 76 3.96 -12.34 5.50
CA GLY A 76 3.40 -13.35 4.61
C GLY A 76 3.06 -12.88 3.19
N SER A 77 3.11 -11.59 2.90
CA SER A 77 2.82 -10.97 1.61
C SER A 77 4.09 -10.75 0.79
N GLY A 78 3.99 -10.74 -0.54
CA GLY A 78 5.10 -10.53 -1.46
C GLY A 78 5.65 -11.81 -2.09
N ALA A 79 6.73 -11.68 -2.87
CA ALA A 79 7.32 -12.81 -3.59
C ALA A 79 8.04 -13.78 -2.64
N LYS A 80 7.78 -15.08 -2.83
CA LYS A 80 8.36 -16.15 -1.96
C LYS A 80 9.43 -16.98 -2.64
N ASN A 81 9.67 -16.76 -3.92
CA ASN A 81 10.47 -17.67 -4.77
C ASN A 81 11.67 -17.01 -5.47
N LEU A 82 11.98 -15.75 -5.16
CA LEU A 82 13.07 -15.02 -5.80
C LEU A 82 14.38 -15.01 -4.99
N GLY A 83 14.45 -15.79 -3.91
CA GLY A 83 15.66 -15.91 -3.07
C GLY A 83 15.97 -14.67 -2.22
N ALA A 84 15.14 -13.63 -2.27
CA ALA A 84 15.27 -12.48 -1.37
C ALA A 84 14.76 -12.86 0.03
N PRO A 85 15.40 -12.36 1.11
CA PRO A 85 15.01 -12.70 2.47
C PRO A 85 13.65 -12.14 2.84
N ASP A 86 12.96 -12.84 3.76
CA ASP A 86 11.81 -12.31 4.48
C ASP A 86 12.27 -11.19 5.43
N LEU A 87 11.61 -10.04 5.34
CA LEU A 87 11.96 -8.85 6.11
C LEU A 87 11.02 -8.58 7.28
N THR A 88 10.06 -9.46 7.54
CA THR A 88 9.07 -9.30 8.63
C THR A 88 9.72 -9.06 9.99
N ALA A 89 10.83 -9.74 10.27
CA ALA A 89 11.54 -9.63 11.54
C ALA A 89 12.95 -8.99 11.42
N ILE A 90 13.23 -8.29 10.34
CA ILE A 90 14.58 -7.74 10.07
C ILE A 90 15.07 -6.81 11.19
N GLY A 91 14.19 -6.08 11.82
CA GLY A 91 14.52 -5.18 12.92
C GLY A 91 15.01 -5.87 14.19
N ARG A 92 14.81 -7.19 14.34
CA ARG A 92 15.41 -7.97 15.45
C ARG A 92 16.93 -8.11 15.33
N ARG A 93 17.49 -7.86 14.14
CA ARG A 93 18.93 -7.91 13.91
C ARG A 93 19.66 -6.68 14.43
N HIS A 94 18.92 -5.62 14.82
CA HIS A 94 19.48 -4.38 15.38
C HIS A 94 20.59 -3.77 14.54
N LEU A 95 20.44 -3.77 13.21
CA LEU A 95 21.44 -3.29 12.27
C LEU A 95 21.60 -1.76 12.32
N GLY A 96 20.54 -1.06 12.70
CA GLY A 96 20.48 0.38 12.84
C GLY A 96 20.17 1.14 11.54
N ILE A 97 19.57 2.31 11.70
CA ILE A 97 19.11 3.18 10.60
C ILE A 97 20.22 3.47 9.57
N ARG A 98 21.46 3.72 10.04
CA ARG A 98 22.58 4.03 9.13
C ARG A 98 22.93 2.86 8.24
N PHE A 99 22.92 1.65 8.79
CA PHE A 99 23.17 0.43 8.02
C PHE A 99 22.09 0.23 6.97
N GLN A 100 20.81 0.35 7.36
CA GLN A 100 19.69 0.20 6.44
C GLN A 100 19.78 1.20 5.28
N ILE A 101 20.06 2.47 5.56
CA ILE A 101 20.24 3.49 4.53
C ILE A 101 21.41 3.15 3.59
N LYS A 102 22.56 2.73 4.15
CA LYS A 102 23.73 2.33 3.35
C LYS A 102 23.37 1.16 2.43
N HIS A 103 22.70 0.14 2.97
CA HIS A 103 22.27 -1.03 2.21
C HIS A 103 21.28 -0.65 1.10
N LEU A 104 20.25 0.16 1.39
CA LEU A 104 19.29 0.63 0.40
C LEU A 104 19.95 1.46 -0.71
N LYS A 105 20.96 2.27 -0.39
CA LYS A 105 21.67 3.08 -1.38
C LYS A 105 22.58 2.27 -2.28
N CYS A 106 23.24 1.29 -1.75
CA CYS A 106 24.22 0.47 -2.46
C CYS A 106 24.23 -0.95 -1.88
N PRO A 107 23.27 -1.82 -2.29
CA PRO A 107 23.20 -3.19 -1.77
C PRO A 107 24.48 -3.99 -2.00
N ALA A 108 25.05 -3.90 -3.20
CA ALA A 108 26.31 -4.58 -3.54
C ALA A 108 27.53 -4.09 -2.73
N CYS A 109 27.51 -2.84 -2.21
CA CYS A 109 28.54 -2.32 -1.31
C CYS A 109 28.51 -2.96 0.08
N VAL A 110 27.35 -3.51 0.46
CA VAL A 110 27.13 -4.16 1.78
C VAL A 110 27.16 -5.68 1.64
N SER A 111 26.60 -6.20 0.55
CA SER A 111 26.55 -7.62 0.23
C SER A 111 27.04 -7.81 -1.20
N PRO A 112 28.34 -8.08 -1.42
CA PRO A 112 28.88 -8.30 -2.77
C PRO A 112 28.09 -9.38 -3.51
N GLY A 113 27.75 -9.12 -4.77
CA GLY A 113 26.93 -10.01 -5.59
C GLY A 113 25.42 -9.91 -5.36
N SER A 114 24.94 -9.00 -4.52
CA SER A 114 23.51 -8.77 -4.32
C SER A 114 22.81 -8.39 -5.62
N PRO A 115 21.72 -9.08 -6.02
CA PRO A 115 20.91 -8.71 -7.17
C PRO A 115 19.94 -7.56 -6.86
N MET A 116 19.83 -7.12 -5.60
CA MET A 116 18.97 -6.04 -5.19
C MET A 116 19.38 -4.72 -5.88
N PRO A 117 18.46 -4.01 -6.54
CA PRO A 117 18.79 -2.72 -7.17
C PRO A 117 19.06 -1.63 -6.12
N PRO A 118 19.87 -0.61 -6.46
CA PRO A 118 20.09 0.53 -5.59
C PRO A 118 18.88 1.48 -5.59
N PHE A 119 18.50 1.98 -4.42
CA PHE A 119 17.37 2.90 -4.22
C PHE A 119 17.82 4.33 -3.88
N ALA A 120 19.04 4.72 -4.23
CA ALA A 120 19.59 6.05 -3.95
C ALA A 120 18.72 7.19 -4.52
N SER A 121 18.05 6.96 -5.65
CA SER A 121 17.13 7.91 -6.31
C SER A 121 15.91 8.31 -5.47
N LEU A 122 15.55 7.54 -4.45
CA LEU A 122 14.46 7.90 -3.53
C LEU A 122 14.77 9.16 -2.71
N GLY A 123 16.04 9.51 -2.56
CA GLY A 123 16.47 10.65 -1.75
C GLY A 123 16.53 10.36 -0.24
N ALA A 124 17.21 11.21 0.50
CA ALA A 124 17.54 10.98 1.91
C ALA A 124 16.32 10.76 2.81
N ALA A 125 15.27 11.58 2.64
CA ALA A 125 14.08 11.52 3.47
C ALA A 125 13.34 10.17 3.34
N ARG A 126 13.11 9.70 2.10
CA ARG A 126 12.43 8.42 1.86
C ARG A 126 13.27 7.23 2.28
N LEU A 127 14.56 7.27 2.06
CA LEU A 127 15.48 6.23 2.55
C LEU A 127 15.49 6.14 4.07
N HIS A 128 15.41 7.27 4.77
CA HIS A 128 15.27 7.29 6.23
C HIS A 128 13.94 6.67 6.68
N GLN A 129 12.82 7.01 6.02
CA GLN A 129 11.50 6.43 6.33
C GLN A 129 11.49 4.91 6.15
N LEU A 130 12.05 4.40 5.04
CA LEU A 130 12.23 2.96 4.84
C LEU A 130 13.08 2.32 5.94
N ALA A 131 14.20 2.94 6.30
CA ALA A 131 15.07 2.43 7.34
C ALA A 131 14.38 2.37 8.71
N VAL A 132 13.56 3.37 9.05
CA VAL A 132 12.74 3.38 10.28
C VAL A 132 11.74 2.24 10.27
N PHE A 133 11.07 1.97 9.15
CA PHE A 133 10.16 0.84 9.00
C PHE A 133 10.90 -0.49 9.20
N LEU A 134 12.01 -0.70 8.51
CA LEU A 134 12.78 -1.95 8.62
C LEU A 134 13.28 -2.19 10.05
N GLU A 135 13.76 -1.16 10.75
CA GLU A 135 14.18 -1.29 12.16
C GLU A 135 13.00 -1.51 13.12
N ALA A 136 11.80 -1.03 12.78
CA ALA A 136 10.59 -1.27 13.55
C ALA A 136 10.00 -2.68 13.33
N SER A 137 10.36 -3.36 12.24
CA SER A 137 9.83 -4.66 11.84
C SER A 137 10.38 -5.78 12.73
N LYS A 138 9.59 -6.22 13.70
CA LYS A 138 10.00 -7.19 14.75
C LYS A 138 9.32 -8.57 14.60
N GLY A 139 8.43 -8.75 13.62
CA GLY A 139 7.70 -10.01 13.43
C GLY A 139 6.85 -10.35 14.65
N ARG A 140 5.78 -9.60 14.88
CA ARG A 140 4.93 -9.72 16.08
C ARG A 140 3.58 -10.41 15.82
N HIS A 141 3.39 -10.94 14.63
CA HIS A 141 2.20 -11.73 14.30
C HIS A 141 2.31 -13.14 14.82
#